data_15793aecbe943fc8fcac0361e2e5ebc0
#
_entry.id   15793aecbe943fc8fcac0361e2e5ebc0
#
_cell.length_a   1.000
_cell.length_b   1.000
_cell.length_c   1.000
_cell.angle_alpha   90.00
_cell.angle_beta   90.00
_cell.angle_gamma   90.00
#
_symmetry.space_group_name_H-M   'P 1'
#
loop_
_entity.id
_entity.type
_entity.pdbx_description
1 polymer ?
#
loop_
_entity_poly.entity_id
_entity_poly.type
_entity_poly.pdbx_seq_one_letter_code
_entity_poly.pdbx_strand_id
1 'polypeptide(L)'
;MAENLLNEEEKLPRTIGKDGKLMTSKAKWWTSGFFPGVLWYLYEVNQDDSLKMYAENYTKRIENEKYTTDNHDVGFMLYCSFGNGLRLTSNDEYKQVLLQGAESLSTRFRPQVGCIRSWDWNQKVWEYPVIIDNMMNLEMLMWASKNSDNPKFAEIAKSHADVTMKHHFRPDYSSYHVISYDTISGQPEKKNTCQGYAHESCWARGQGWALYGYTMMYRETGQEKYLQHATNVARFIMNHPRLPEDKIPYWDFDAPGIPNELRDASAGALMASAFIELSQYTEGDFSKQCLSVAETQLKTLSSPEYLAEPGTNCNFILKHSVGNNPGKAEVDV
;
A
#
# COMPACT_ATOMS: atom_id res chain seq x y z
N MET A 1 -3.15 -15.12 17.07
CA MET A 1 -3.92 -15.09 15.79
C MET A 1 -3.49 -16.20 14.84
N ALA A 2 -2.19 -16.35 14.53
CA ALA A 2 -1.71 -17.38 13.60
C ALA A 2 -2.12 -18.80 14.02
N GLU A 3 -1.89 -19.19 15.27
CA GLU A 3 -2.26 -20.50 15.79
C GLU A 3 -3.77 -20.76 15.69
N ASN A 4 -4.60 -19.78 16.02
CA ASN A 4 -6.06 -19.93 16.03
C ASN A 4 -6.67 -20.20 14.65
N LEU A 5 -6.03 -19.74 13.59
CA LEU A 5 -6.50 -19.93 12.20
C LEU A 5 -5.69 -20.97 11.43
N LEU A 6 -4.75 -21.69 12.09
CA LEU A 6 -3.84 -22.61 11.40
C LEU A 6 -4.59 -23.71 10.65
N ASN A 7 -5.65 -24.24 11.25
CA ASN A 7 -6.47 -25.33 10.69
C ASN A 7 -7.60 -24.84 9.75
N GLU A 8 -7.67 -23.53 9.50
CA GLU A 8 -8.70 -22.92 8.62
C GLU A 8 -8.05 -22.41 7.34
N GLU A 9 -7.67 -23.32 6.45
CA GLU A 9 -6.80 -23.09 5.30
C GLU A 9 -7.23 -21.95 4.34
N GLU A 10 -8.54 -21.68 4.24
CA GLU A 10 -9.05 -20.61 3.37
C GLU A 10 -9.17 -19.24 4.06
N LYS A 11 -8.85 -19.15 5.36
CA LYS A 11 -9.07 -17.94 6.14
C LYS A 11 -7.77 -17.17 6.39
N LEU A 12 -7.84 -15.88 6.14
CA LEU A 12 -6.80 -14.90 6.47
C LEU A 12 -7.40 -13.80 7.35
N PRO A 13 -6.68 -13.30 8.37
CA PRO A 13 -7.15 -12.18 9.17
C PRO A 13 -7.41 -10.96 8.28
N ARG A 14 -8.52 -10.27 8.50
CA ARG A 14 -8.89 -9.09 7.72
C ARG A 14 -9.13 -7.86 8.58
N THR A 15 -10.09 -7.94 9.49
CA THR A 15 -10.52 -6.80 10.30
C THR A 15 -11.32 -7.24 11.53
N ILE A 16 -11.83 -6.28 12.29
CA ILE A 16 -12.76 -6.49 13.39
C ILE A 16 -14.16 -6.10 12.92
N GLY A 17 -15.12 -6.99 13.14
CA GLY A 17 -16.50 -6.72 12.81
C GLY A 17 -17.16 -5.73 13.78
N LYS A 18 -18.32 -5.20 13.43
CA LYS A 18 -19.11 -4.31 14.30
C LYS A 18 -19.54 -4.96 15.62
N ASP A 19 -19.52 -6.29 15.68
CA ASP A 19 -19.76 -7.09 16.88
C ASP A 19 -18.51 -7.34 17.73
N GLY A 20 -17.38 -6.71 17.39
CA GLY A 20 -16.11 -6.86 18.07
C GLY A 20 -15.38 -8.17 17.77
N LYS A 21 -15.83 -8.96 16.79
CA LYS A 21 -15.22 -10.25 16.46
C LYS A 21 -14.30 -10.17 15.26
N LEU A 22 -13.32 -11.08 15.24
CA LEU A 22 -12.43 -11.24 14.09
C LEU A 22 -13.23 -11.58 12.83
N MET A 23 -13.07 -10.77 11.81
CA MET A 23 -13.50 -11.07 10.45
C MET A 23 -12.30 -11.57 9.64
N THR A 24 -12.52 -12.62 8.87
CA THR A 24 -11.53 -13.20 7.96
C THR A 24 -11.91 -12.95 6.51
N SER A 25 -10.94 -13.06 5.62
CA SER A 25 -11.13 -13.04 4.17
C SER A 25 -10.52 -14.27 3.51
N LYS A 26 -10.88 -14.47 2.23
CA LYS A 26 -10.17 -15.40 1.34
C LYS A 26 -8.92 -14.75 0.77
N ALA A 27 -8.06 -15.55 0.15
CA ALA A 27 -6.81 -15.15 -0.47
C ALA A 27 -6.96 -13.98 -1.47
N LYS A 28 -8.05 -13.92 -2.21
CA LYS A 28 -8.33 -12.86 -3.20
C LYS A 28 -8.54 -11.46 -2.61
N TRP A 29 -8.70 -11.32 -1.30
CA TRP A 29 -8.82 -10.02 -0.67
C TRP A 29 -7.47 -9.29 -0.66
N TRP A 30 -7.45 -8.04 -1.07
CA TRP A 30 -6.23 -7.26 -1.31
C TRP A 30 -5.23 -7.22 -0.13
N THR A 31 -5.72 -7.31 1.12
CA THR A 31 -4.85 -7.32 2.30
C THR A 31 -4.29 -8.70 2.64
N SER A 32 -4.60 -9.75 1.88
CA SER A 32 -4.24 -11.13 2.22
C SER A 32 -2.73 -11.36 2.39
N GLY A 33 -1.90 -10.60 1.68
CA GLY A 33 -0.45 -10.68 1.77
C GLY A 33 0.17 -10.03 3.00
N PHE A 34 -0.54 -9.11 3.67
CA PHE A 34 0.05 -8.37 4.79
C PHE A 34 0.25 -9.22 6.04
N PHE A 35 -0.69 -10.11 6.35
CA PHE A 35 -0.55 -10.95 7.54
C PHE A 35 0.67 -11.88 7.46
N PRO A 36 0.88 -12.67 6.40
CA PRO A 36 2.13 -13.41 6.25
C PRO A 36 3.36 -12.49 6.16
N GLY A 37 3.24 -11.30 5.57
CA GLY A 37 4.31 -10.30 5.57
C GLY A 37 4.75 -9.90 6.98
N VAL A 38 3.80 -9.64 7.88
CA VAL A 38 4.09 -9.35 9.29
C VAL A 38 4.79 -10.54 9.97
N LEU A 39 4.35 -11.78 9.71
CA LEU A 39 4.99 -12.96 10.25
C LEU A 39 6.43 -13.13 9.77
N TRP A 40 6.71 -12.80 8.50
CA TRP A 40 8.07 -12.79 7.97
C TRP A 40 8.95 -11.74 8.65
N TYR A 41 8.46 -10.52 8.88
CA TYR A 41 9.20 -9.50 9.63
C TYR A 41 9.43 -9.91 11.09
N LEU A 42 8.47 -10.52 11.74
CA LEU A 42 8.64 -11.04 13.10
C LEU A 42 9.68 -12.17 13.14
N TYR A 43 9.68 -13.05 12.14
CA TYR A 43 10.73 -14.07 11.99
C TYR A 43 12.10 -13.45 11.78
N GLU A 44 12.23 -12.44 10.92
CA GLU A 44 13.49 -11.75 10.65
C GLU A 44 14.14 -11.21 11.94
N VAL A 45 13.34 -10.62 12.82
CA VAL A 45 13.83 -10.04 14.08
C VAL A 45 14.11 -11.11 15.14
N ASN A 46 13.25 -12.12 15.27
CA ASN A 46 13.28 -13.06 16.39
C ASN A 46 13.98 -14.39 16.06
N GLN A 47 14.09 -14.76 14.78
CA GLN A 47 14.64 -16.04 14.29
C GLN A 47 13.93 -17.27 14.91
N ASP A 48 12.63 -17.14 15.22
CA ASP A 48 11.80 -18.20 15.81
C ASP A 48 11.24 -19.11 14.71
N ASP A 49 11.55 -20.39 14.77
CA ASP A 49 11.10 -21.41 13.81
C ASP A 49 9.56 -21.53 13.75
N SER A 50 8.86 -21.28 14.85
CA SER A 50 7.40 -21.27 14.85
C SER A 50 6.85 -20.11 14.02
N LEU A 51 7.45 -18.91 14.11
CA LEU A 51 7.09 -17.77 13.27
C LEU A 51 7.36 -18.06 11.79
N LYS A 52 8.49 -18.70 11.48
CA LYS A 52 8.80 -19.16 10.13
C LYS A 52 7.74 -20.11 9.58
N MET A 53 7.41 -21.13 10.35
CA MET A 53 6.38 -22.11 9.98
C MET A 53 5.02 -21.45 9.74
N TYR A 54 4.61 -20.50 10.58
CA TYR A 54 3.39 -19.74 10.35
C TYR A 54 3.49 -18.87 9.10
N ALA A 55 4.60 -18.15 8.90
CA ALA A 55 4.80 -17.32 7.72
C ALA A 55 4.72 -18.11 6.42
N GLU A 56 5.38 -19.28 6.36
CA GLU A 56 5.32 -20.20 5.21
C GLU A 56 3.89 -20.72 4.96
N ASN A 57 3.20 -21.16 6.01
CA ASN A 57 1.82 -21.67 5.91
C ASN A 57 0.88 -20.60 5.34
N TYR A 58 0.88 -19.39 5.91
CA TYR A 58 -0.01 -18.32 5.48
C TYR A 58 0.39 -17.75 4.11
N THR A 59 1.67 -17.74 3.76
CA THR A 59 2.15 -17.38 2.43
C THR A 59 1.60 -18.34 1.38
N LYS A 60 1.64 -19.64 1.63
CA LYS A 60 1.15 -20.67 0.71
C LYS A 60 -0.35 -20.53 0.40
N ARG A 61 -1.17 -20.03 1.35
CA ARG A 61 -2.63 -19.85 1.16
C ARG A 61 -2.98 -18.90 0.04
N ILE A 62 -2.09 -17.99 -0.31
CA ILE A 62 -2.32 -16.97 -1.36
C ILE A 62 -1.59 -17.28 -2.67
N GLU A 63 -0.97 -18.44 -2.79
CA GLU A 63 -0.20 -18.81 -4.00
C GLU A 63 -0.99 -18.70 -5.29
N ASN A 64 -2.28 -19.07 -5.28
CA ASN A 64 -3.12 -19.05 -6.47
C ASN A 64 -3.42 -17.63 -6.99
N GLU A 65 -3.21 -16.60 -6.17
CA GLU A 65 -3.39 -15.20 -6.59
C GLU A 65 -2.32 -14.76 -7.60
N LYS A 66 -1.29 -15.56 -7.83
CA LYS A 66 -0.34 -15.36 -8.95
C LYS A 66 -1.02 -15.38 -10.34
N TYR A 67 -2.23 -15.92 -10.45
CA TYR A 67 -3.03 -15.92 -11.67
C TYR A 67 -4.14 -14.85 -11.70
N THR A 68 -4.23 -14.00 -10.68
CA THR A 68 -5.24 -12.94 -10.61
C THR A 68 -4.98 -11.87 -11.66
N THR A 69 -6.01 -11.61 -12.50
CA THR A 69 -5.95 -10.65 -13.61
C THR A 69 -7.11 -9.65 -13.63
N ASP A 70 -7.96 -9.63 -12.61
CA ASP A 70 -9.16 -8.78 -12.52
C ASP A 70 -9.03 -7.57 -11.58
N ASN A 71 -7.91 -7.48 -10.86
CA ASN A 71 -7.54 -6.32 -10.04
C ASN A 71 -6.01 -6.12 -10.03
N HIS A 72 -5.56 -4.98 -9.52
CA HIS A 72 -4.14 -4.64 -9.48
C HIS A 72 -3.41 -5.07 -8.21
N ASP A 73 -4.13 -5.57 -7.19
CA ASP A 73 -3.60 -5.81 -5.85
C ASP A 73 -2.65 -7.03 -5.75
N VAL A 74 -2.31 -7.61 -6.91
CA VAL A 74 -1.41 -8.77 -7.01
C VAL A 74 -0.08 -8.51 -6.32
N GLY A 75 0.46 -7.28 -6.44
CA GLY A 75 1.68 -6.88 -5.73
C GLY A 75 1.50 -6.86 -4.21
N PHE A 76 0.41 -6.29 -3.70
CA PHE A 76 0.08 -6.31 -2.27
C PHE A 76 -0.04 -7.74 -1.73
N MET A 77 -0.70 -8.62 -2.47
CA MET A 77 -0.89 -10.01 -2.05
C MET A 77 0.42 -10.79 -2.08
N LEU A 78 1.15 -10.74 -3.19
CA LEU A 78 2.30 -11.62 -3.41
C LEU A 78 3.62 -11.02 -2.92
N TYR A 79 3.88 -9.72 -3.15
CA TYR A 79 5.20 -9.18 -2.81
C TYR A 79 5.38 -8.97 -1.31
N CYS A 80 4.32 -8.60 -0.59
CA CYS A 80 4.36 -8.55 0.88
C CYS A 80 4.59 -9.93 1.53
N SER A 81 4.13 -11.02 0.90
CA SER A 81 4.23 -12.38 1.42
C SER A 81 5.39 -13.18 0.82
N PHE A 82 5.25 -13.62 -0.42
CA PHE A 82 6.29 -14.38 -1.13
C PHE A 82 7.59 -13.60 -1.31
N GLY A 83 7.51 -12.25 -1.49
CA GLY A 83 8.69 -11.40 -1.61
C GLY A 83 9.55 -11.42 -0.36
N ASN A 84 8.95 -11.25 0.83
CA ASN A 84 9.66 -11.39 2.11
C ASN A 84 10.13 -12.82 2.36
N GLY A 85 9.30 -13.81 2.03
CA GLY A 85 9.70 -15.22 2.13
C GLY A 85 10.92 -15.55 1.27
N LEU A 86 10.92 -15.10 0.00
CA LEU A 86 12.08 -15.28 -0.89
C LEU A 86 13.35 -14.61 -0.33
N ARG A 87 13.23 -13.37 0.13
CA ARG A 87 14.34 -12.62 0.69
C ARG A 87 14.99 -13.33 1.90
N LEU A 88 14.18 -13.94 2.75
CA LEU A 88 14.64 -14.55 4.01
C LEU A 88 15.00 -16.03 3.89
N THR A 89 14.48 -16.73 2.88
CA THR A 89 14.69 -18.20 2.74
C THR A 89 15.40 -18.61 1.47
N SER A 90 15.52 -17.71 0.48
CA SER A 90 16.04 -18.01 -0.86
C SER A 90 15.29 -19.16 -1.56
N ASN A 91 13.98 -19.34 -1.29
CA ASN A 91 13.17 -20.40 -1.88
C ASN A 91 12.84 -20.08 -3.34
N ASP A 92 13.37 -20.87 -4.28
CA ASP A 92 13.17 -20.68 -5.73
C ASP A 92 11.70 -20.83 -6.16
N GLU A 93 10.88 -21.61 -5.47
CA GLU A 93 9.44 -21.69 -5.75
C GLU A 93 8.76 -20.35 -5.56
N TYR A 94 9.16 -19.57 -4.54
CA TYR A 94 8.63 -18.23 -4.29
C TYR A 94 9.00 -17.25 -5.42
N LYS A 95 10.19 -17.41 -5.98
CA LYS A 95 10.60 -16.64 -7.17
C LYS A 95 9.67 -16.91 -8.35
N GLN A 96 9.30 -18.16 -8.60
CA GLN A 96 8.39 -18.52 -9.70
C GLN A 96 6.98 -17.96 -9.47
N VAL A 97 6.48 -17.96 -8.23
CA VAL A 97 5.19 -17.36 -7.87
C VAL A 97 5.19 -15.85 -8.17
N LEU A 98 6.23 -15.14 -7.78
CA LEU A 98 6.37 -13.71 -8.01
C LEU A 98 6.47 -13.36 -9.51
N LEU A 99 7.24 -14.12 -10.28
CA LEU A 99 7.35 -13.91 -11.73
C LEU A 99 6.01 -14.15 -12.43
N GLN A 100 5.27 -15.21 -12.06
CA GLN A 100 3.92 -15.44 -12.59
C GLN A 100 2.96 -14.32 -12.18
N GLY A 101 3.02 -13.83 -10.94
CA GLY A 101 2.22 -12.68 -10.49
C GLY A 101 2.53 -11.41 -11.27
N ALA A 102 3.80 -11.16 -11.58
CA ALA A 102 4.22 -10.03 -12.41
C ALA A 102 3.67 -10.11 -13.84
N GLU A 103 3.67 -11.32 -14.45
CA GLU A 103 3.01 -11.54 -15.75
C GLU A 103 1.51 -11.26 -15.67
N SER A 104 0.82 -11.79 -14.65
CA SER A 104 -0.62 -11.57 -14.46
C SER A 104 -0.96 -10.08 -14.28
N LEU A 105 -0.23 -9.36 -13.43
CA LEU A 105 -0.39 -7.92 -13.24
C LEU A 105 -0.14 -7.15 -14.55
N SER A 106 0.86 -7.54 -15.34
CA SER A 106 1.23 -6.91 -16.61
C SER A 106 0.12 -7.00 -17.66
N THR A 107 -0.77 -8.00 -17.58
CA THR A 107 -1.92 -8.14 -18.50
C THR A 107 -2.91 -6.99 -18.37
N ARG A 108 -2.91 -6.30 -17.22
CA ARG A 108 -3.79 -5.16 -16.94
C ARG A 108 -3.27 -3.82 -17.48
N PHE A 109 -2.06 -3.81 -18.02
CA PHE A 109 -1.47 -2.61 -18.62
C PHE A 109 -2.04 -2.37 -20.01
N ARG A 110 -2.44 -1.12 -20.28
CA ARG A 110 -2.89 -0.69 -21.60
C ARG A 110 -1.95 0.38 -22.13
N PRO A 111 -1.22 0.13 -23.22
CA PRO A 111 -0.24 1.09 -23.76
C PRO A 111 -0.83 2.46 -24.11
N GLN A 112 -2.08 2.51 -24.61
CA GLN A 112 -2.76 3.74 -24.95
C GLN A 112 -2.97 4.66 -23.74
N VAL A 113 -3.26 4.10 -22.58
CA VAL A 113 -3.40 4.83 -21.31
C VAL A 113 -2.05 5.03 -20.62
N GLY A 114 -1.13 4.06 -20.78
CA GLY A 114 0.16 4.04 -20.14
C GLY A 114 0.13 3.60 -18.66
N CYS A 115 -0.99 3.04 -18.21
CA CYS A 115 -1.19 2.59 -16.82
C CYS A 115 -1.75 1.17 -16.74
N ILE A 116 -1.62 0.58 -15.55
CA ILE A 116 -2.27 -0.66 -15.13
C ILE A 116 -3.66 -0.32 -14.61
N ARG A 117 -4.68 -1.00 -15.10
CA ARG A 117 -6.07 -0.85 -14.64
C ARG A 117 -6.25 -1.41 -13.23
N SER A 118 -6.92 -0.65 -12.34
CA SER A 118 -7.04 -1.05 -10.94
C SER A 118 -8.08 -2.14 -10.70
N TRP A 119 -9.31 -1.99 -11.26
CA TRP A 119 -10.40 -2.96 -11.10
C TRP A 119 -11.31 -2.99 -12.33
N ASP A 120 -12.23 -3.97 -12.39
CA ASP A 120 -13.15 -4.16 -13.51
C ASP A 120 -14.63 -3.92 -13.16
N TRP A 121 -14.93 -3.55 -11.91
CA TRP A 121 -16.29 -3.26 -11.48
C TRP A 121 -16.70 -1.80 -11.74
N ASN A 122 -18.02 -1.54 -11.79
CA ASN A 122 -18.63 -0.22 -11.95
C ASN A 122 -18.14 0.55 -13.20
N GLN A 123 -18.04 -0.13 -14.33
CA GLN A 123 -17.56 0.44 -15.60
C GLN A 123 -18.42 1.60 -16.14
N LYS A 124 -19.66 1.74 -15.68
CA LYS A 124 -20.51 2.91 -16.02
C LYS A 124 -20.02 4.21 -15.38
N VAL A 125 -19.30 4.10 -14.26
CA VAL A 125 -18.69 5.25 -13.56
C VAL A 125 -17.26 5.46 -14.01
N TRP A 126 -16.49 4.37 -14.14
CA TRP A 126 -15.08 4.38 -14.49
C TRP A 126 -14.80 3.44 -15.65
N GLU A 127 -14.49 3.98 -16.81
CA GLU A 127 -14.15 3.15 -17.99
C GLU A 127 -12.83 2.41 -17.76
N TYR A 128 -11.79 3.14 -17.36
CA TYR A 128 -10.47 2.59 -17.07
C TYR A 128 -9.92 3.21 -15.76
N PRO A 129 -10.33 2.69 -14.60
CA PRO A 129 -9.91 3.25 -13.33
C PRO A 129 -8.46 2.94 -13.02
N VAL A 130 -7.75 3.96 -12.57
CA VAL A 130 -6.39 3.87 -12.02
C VAL A 130 -6.41 4.59 -10.68
N ILE A 131 -5.99 3.92 -9.60
CA ILE A 131 -5.91 4.53 -8.28
C ILE A 131 -4.44 4.66 -7.85
N ILE A 132 -4.21 5.63 -6.96
CA ILE A 132 -2.86 5.94 -6.47
C ILE A 132 -2.20 4.76 -5.76
N ASP A 133 -2.97 3.86 -5.17
CA ASP A 133 -2.55 2.62 -4.50
C ASP A 133 -1.72 1.72 -5.42
N ASN A 134 -1.97 1.78 -6.73
CA ASN A 134 -1.26 0.97 -7.71
C ASN A 134 0.26 1.22 -7.73
N MET A 135 0.69 2.38 -7.26
CA MET A 135 2.12 2.69 -7.09
C MET A 135 2.85 1.65 -6.22
N MET A 136 2.16 1.05 -5.25
CA MET A 136 2.70 0.00 -4.38
C MET A 136 2.92 -1.33 -5.11
N ASN A 137 2.09 -1.63 -6.11
CA ASN A 137 2.18 -2.89 -6.86
C ASN A 137 3.31 -2.89 -7.90
N LEU A 138 3.88 -1.70 -8.21
CA LEU A 138 4.99 -1.56 -9.16
C LEU A 138 6.29 -2.16 -8.63
N GLU A 139 6.47 -2.27 -7.31
CA GLU A 139 7.67 -2.84 -6.70
C GLU A 139 7.90 -4.28 -7.14
N MET A 140 6.84 -5.09 -7.19
CA MET A 140 6.91 -6.45 -7.72
C MET A 140 7.35 -6.48 -9.19
N LEU A 141 6.87 -5.54 -10.03
CA LEU A 141 7.29 -5.46 -11.44
C LEU A 141 8.76 -5.05 -11.58
N MET A 142 9.21 -4.08 -10.78
CA MET A 142 10.62 -3.67 -10.78
C MET A 142 11.53 -4.82 -10.34
N TRP A 143 11.13 -5.55 -9.29
CA TRP A 143 11.82 -6.76 -8.85
C TRP A 143 11.84 -7.85 -9.96
N ALA A 144 10.69 -8.11 -10.58
CA ALA A 144 10.58 -9.12 -11.64
C ALA A 144 11.49 -8.81 -12.84
N SER A 145 11.59 -7.53 -13.23
CA SER A 145 12.50 -7.11 -14.31
C SER A 145 13.98 -7.37 -13.97
N LYS A 146 14.37 -7.21 -12.71
CA LYS A 146 15.75 -7.48 -12.26
C LYS A 146 16.05 -8.98 -12.09
N ASN A 147 15.03 -9.81 -11.94
CA ASN A 147 15.14 -11.23 -11.64
C ASN A 147 14.72 -12.14 -12.80
N SER A 148 14.45 -11.56 -13.97
CA SER A 148 14.15 -12.24 -15.23
C SER A 148 14.78 -11.48 -16.40
N ASP A 149 14.86 -12.09 -17.58
CA ASP A 149 15.35 -11.43 -18.80
C ASP A 149 14.26 -10.59 -19.49
N ASN A 150 13.21 -10.18 -18.77
CA ASN A 150 12.07 -9.46 -19.33
C ASN A 150 12.05 -7.97 -18.90
N PRO A 151 12.55 -7.05 -19.75
CA PRO A 151 12.57 -5.62 -19.45
C PRO A 151 11.17 -4.98 -19.43
N LYS A 152 10.16 -5.63 -20.01
CA LYS A 152 8.77 -5.16 -20.11
C LYS A 152 8.17 -4.80 -18.74
N PHE A 153 8.53 -5.54 -17.69
CA PHE A 153 8.04 -5.27 -16.35
C PHE A 153 8.44 -3.87 -15.87
N ALA A 154 9.74 -3.52 -16.01
CA ALA A 154 10.23 -2.20 -15.63
C ALA A 154 9.70 -1.10 -16.57
N GLU A 155 9.46 -1.39 -17.85
CA GLU A 155 8.85 -0.45 -18.79
C GLU A 155 7.41 -0.11 -18.38
N ILE A 156 6.61 -1.13 -18.04
CA ILE A 156 5.24 -0.96 -17.53
C ILE A 156 5.24 -0.16 -16.24
N ALA A 157 6.10 -0.50 -15.28
CA ALA A 157 6.17 0.19 -13.99
C ALA A 157 6.54 1.68 -14.17
N LYS A 158 7.55 1.98 -14.99
CA LYS A 158 7.96 3.36 -15.30
C LYS A 158 6.87 4.14 -16.03
N SER A 159 6.23 3.53 -17.04
CA SER A 159 5.12 4.16 -17.75
C SER A 159 3.98 4.51 -16.80
N HIS A 160 3.58 3.56 -15.94
CA HIS A 160 2.53 3.78 -14.94
C HIS A 160 2.89 4.93 -14.00
N ALA A 161 4.10 4.92 -13.43
CA ALA A 161 4.55 5.95 -12.52
C ALA A 161 4.59 7.34 -13.18
N ASP A 162 5.04 7.45 -14.44
CA ASP A 162 5.12 8.72 -15.18
C ASP A 162 3.73 9.28 -15.47
N VAL A 163 2.79 8.45 -15.89
CA VAL A 163 1.41 8.88 -16.15
C VAL A 163 0.68 9.25 -14.86
N THR A 164 0.89 8.49 -13.79
CA THR A 164 0.37 8.80 -12.46
C THR A 164 0.92 10.13 -11.94
N MET A 165 2.23 10.38 -12.07
CA MET A 165 2.86 11.66 -11.72
C MET A 165 2.23 12.84 -12.45
N LYS A 166 1.92 12.66 -13.72
CA LYS A 166 1.36 13.73 -14.57
C LYS A 166 -0.10 14.06 -14.23
N HIS A 167 -0.89 13.07 -13.82
CA HIS A 167 -2.35 13.23 -13.78
C HIS A 167 -2.97 13.14 -12.39
N HIS A 168 -2.38 12.36 -11.44
CA HIS A 168 -2.94 12.14 -10.11
C HIS A 168 -2.65 13.27 -9.11
N PHE A 169 -1.80 14.22 -9.44
CA PHE A 169 -1.41 15.27 -8.49
C PHE A 169 -1.95 16.63 -8.88
N ARG A 170 -2.34 17.39 -7.86
CA ARG A 170 -2.64 18.82 -7.96
C ARG A 170 -1.34 19.63 -7.89
N PRO A 171 -1.37 20.95 -8.18
CA PRO A 171 -0.17 21.79 -8.12
C PRO A 171 0.52 21.83 -6.75
N ASP A 172 -0.20 21.53 -5.66
CA ASP A 172 0.32 21.46 -4.29
C ASP A 172 0.85 20.08 -3.90
N TYR A 173 0.84 19.12 -4.83
CA TYR A 173 1.22 17.70 -4.64
C TYR A 173 0.24 16.87 -3.79
N SER A 174 -0.96 17.37 -3.51
CA SER A 174 -2.03 16.51 -3.05
C SER A 174 -2.51 15.58 -4.16
N SER A 175 -2.85 14.33 -3.81
CA SER A 175 -3.24 13.33 -4.81
C SER A 175 -4.75 13.17 -4.95
N TYR A 176 -5.22 12.96 -6.17
CA TYR A 176 -6.51 12.33 -6.44
C TYR A 176 -6.42 10.84 -6.13
N HIS A 177 -7.50 10.27 -5.59
CA HIS A 177 -7.55 8.82 -5.36
C HIS A 177 -7.71 8.06 -6.67
N VAL A 178 -8.73 8.37 -7.47
CA VAL A 178 -9.10 7.65 -8.70
C VAL A 178 -9.05 8.57 -9.90
N ILE A 179 -8.38 8.15 -10.96
CA ILE A 179 -8.53 8.73 -12.30
C ILE A 179 -9.10 7.66 -13.23
N SER A 180 -10.22 7.96 -13.90
CA SER A 180 -10.71 7.19 -15.03
C SER A 180 -10.15 7.74 -16.32
N TYR A 181 -9.63 6.87 -17.15
CA TYR A 181 -9.10 7.22 -18.47
C TYR A 181 -10.03 6.75 -19.58
N ASP A 182 -10.16 7.56 -20.61
CA ASP A 182 -10.72 7.14 -21.90
C ASP A 182 -9.76 6.18 -22.60
N THR A 183 -10.22 5.00 -22.98
CA THR A 183 -9.36 3.94 -23.51
C THR A 183 -8.96 4.14 -24.98
N ILE A 184 -9.57 5.10 -25.69
CA ILE A 184 -9.25 5.43 -27.07
C ILE A 184 -8.18 6.52 -27.13
N SER A 185 -8.40 7.63 -26.42
CA SER A 185 -7.47 8.76 -26.39
C SER A 185 -6.33 8.62 -25.40
N GLY A 186 -6.50 7.76 -24.38
CA GLY A 186 -5.55 7.64 -23.26
C GLY A 186 -5.56 8.83 -22.30
N GLN A 187 -6.53 9.75 -22.41
CA GLN A 187 -6.59 10.97 -21.59
C GLN A 187 -7.47 10.76 -20.34
N PRO A 188 -7.19 11.49 -19.25
CA PRO A 188 -8.07 11.52 -18.10
C PRO A 188 -9.49 11.98 -18.48
N GLU A 189 -10.49 11.21 -18.09
CA GLU A 189 -11.90 11.49 -18.29
C GLU A 189 -12.54 12.06 -17.02
N LYS A 190 -12.22 11.44 -15.86
CA LYS A 190 -12.77 11.80 -14.57
C LYS A 190 -11.70 11.70 -13.49
N LYS A 191 -11.77 12.61 -12.52
CA LYS A 191 -10.97 12.59 -11.31
C LYS A 191 -11.91 12.46 -10.11
N ASN A 192 -11.78 11.36 -9.37
CA ASN A 192 -12.76 10.97 -8.37
C ASN A 192 -12.08 10.45 -7.08
N THR A 193 -12.92 10.10 -6.12
CA THR A 193 -12.53 9.26 -4.99
C THR A 193 -13.46 8.06 -4.86
N CYS A 194 -12.97 7.00 -4.24
CA CYS A 194 -13.74 5.85 -3.80
C CYS A 194 -13.70 5.72 -2.26
N GLN A 195 -12.57 6.06 -1.64
CA GLN A 195 -12.32 5.92 -0.21
C GLN A 195 -12.09 7.26 0.50
N GLY A 196 -11.81 8.36 -0.21
CA GLY A 196 -11.67 9.70 0.35
C GLY A 196 -13.00 10.38 0.61
N TYR A 197 -12.97 11.52 1.30
CA TYR A 197 -14.14 12.30 1.70
C TYR A 197 -14.91 12.85 0.50
N ALA A 198 -14.22 13.44 -0.46
CA ALA A 198 -14.80 14.05 -1.65
C ALA A 198 -13.86 13.90 -2.86
N HIS A 199 -14.36 14.14 -4.08
CA HIS A 199 -13.56 14.01 -5.29
C HIS A 199 -12.33 14.92 -5.29
N GLU A 200 -12.43 16.09 -4.70
CA GLU A 200 -11.35 17.07 -4.59
C GLU A 200 -10.58 16.98 -3.26
N SER A 201 -10.93 16.07 -2.35
CA SER A 201 -10.23 15.90 -1.09
C SER A 201 -8.92 15.13 -1.25
N CYS A 202 -8.07 15.18 -0.23
CA CYS A 202 -6.83 14.46 -0.14
C CYS A 202 -6.95 13.30 0.87
N TRP A 203 -7.24 12.11 0.38
CA TRP A 203 -7.30 10.90 1.19
C TRP A 203 -5.91 10.55 1.74
N ALA A 204 -5.80 10.46 3.09
CA ALA A 204 -4.50 10.39 3.74
C ALA A 204 -3.68 9.14 3.36
N ARG A 205 -4.31 7.96 3.32
CA ARG A 205 -3.61 6.73 2.93
C ARG A 205 -3.18 6.76 1.47
N GLY A 206 -3.98 7.37 0.58
CA GLY A 206 -3.59 7.60 -0.80
C GLY A 206 -2.34 8.48 -0.92
N GLN A 207 -2.23 9.50 -0.08
CA GLN A 207 -1.03 10.33 0.00
C GLN A 207 0.19 9.54 0.51
N GLY A 208 -0.04 8.63 1.46
CA GLY A 208 1.00 7.69 1.93
C GLY A 208 1.46 6.73 0.82
N TRP A 209 0.53 6.18 0.03
CA TRP A 209 0.86 5.35 -1.13
C TRP A 209 1.72 6.09 -2.16
N ALA A 210 1.39 7.36 -2.42
CA ALA A 210 2.19 8.21 -3.30
C ALA A 210 3.61 8.40 -2.76
N LEU A 211 3.75 8.76 -1.48
CA LEU A 211 5.06 8.97 -0.86
C LEU A 211 5.94 7.73 -0.95
N TYR A 212 5.41 6.57 -0.53
CA TYR A 212 6.14 5.30 -0.61
C TYR A 212 6.46 4.93 -2.06
N GLY A 213 5.45 4.96 -2.93
CA GLY A 213 5.58 4.50 -4.30
C GLY A 213 6.62 5.29 -5.11
N TYR A 214 6.69 6.62 -4.96
CA TYR A 214 7.72 7.42 -5.65
C TYR A 214 9.09 7.30 -5.02
N THR A 215 9.19 7.12 -3.70
CA THR A 215 10.46 6.80 -3.03
C THR A 215 11.01 5.47 -3.53
N MET A 216 10.16 4.44 -3.60
CA MET A 216 10.46 3.14 -4.16
C MET A 216 10.89 3.23 -5.63
N MET A 217 10.18 4.00 -6.46
CA MET A 217 10.55 4.17 -7.88
C MET A 217 11.92 4.82 -8.04
N TYR A 218 12.30 5.74 -7.16
CA TYR A 218 13.66 6.27 -7.13
C TYR A 218 14.67 5.19 -6.76
N ARG A 219 14.45 4.43 -5.67
CA ARG A 219 15.30 3.30 -5.27
C ARG A 219 15.56 2.34 -6.42
N GLU A 220 14.51 2.01 -7.16
CA GLU A 220 14.56 0.98 -8.20
C GLU A 220 15.18 1.46 -9.52
N THR A 221 15.11 2.77 -9.81
CA THR A 221 15.50 3.34 -11.12
C THR A 221 16.65 4.34 -11.08
N GLY A 222 16.93 4.97 -9.94
CA GLY A 222 17.86 6.09 -9.81
C GLY A 222 17.42 7.36 -10.56
N GLN A 223 16.15 7.44 -11.02
CA GLN A 223 15.70 8.59 -11.80
C GLN A 223 15.29 9.76 -10.89
N GLU A 224 16.00 10.85 -10.99
CA GLU A 224 15.88 12.04 -10.14
C GLU A 224 14.45 12.63 -10.10
N LYS A 225 13.69 12.51 -11.19
CA LYS A 225 12.29 12.95 -11.25
C LYS A 225 11.40 12.31 -10.17
N TYR A 226 11.65 11.03 -9.83
CA TYR A 226 10.90 10.32 -8.79
C TYR A 226 11.30 10.79 -7.40
N LEU A 227 12.59 11.04 -7.15
CA LEU A 227 13.06 11.61 -5.88
C LEU A 227 12.48 13.00 -5.66
N GLN A 228 12.53 13.84 -6.70
CA GLN A 228 11.96 15.18 -6.65
C GLN A 228 10.45 15.14 -6.35
N HIS A 229 9.73 14.22 -6.99
CA HIS A 229 8.28 14.07 -6.77
C HIS A 229 7.99 13.56 -5.35
N ALA A 230 8.68 12.53 -4.88
CA ALA A 230 8.57 12.02 -3.50
C ALA A 230 8.86 13.11 -2.47
N THR A 231 9.90 13.92 -2.69
CA THR A 231 10.26 15.06 -1.84
C THR A 231 9.12 16.09 -1.77
N ASN A 232 8.47 16.39 -2.87
CA ASN A 232 7.36 17.36 -2.89
C ASN A 232 6.12 16.79 -2.21
N VAL A 233 5.79 15.51 -2.42
CA VAL A 233 4.71 14.81 -1.68
C VAL A 233 5.00 14.79 -0.18
N ALA A 234 6.24 14.51 0.21
CA ALA A 234 6.67 14.55 1.61
C ALA A 234 6.48 15.94 2.23
N ARG A 235 6.88 17.00 1.52
CA ARG A 235 6.70 18.40 1.97
C ARG A 235 5.22 18.77 2.13
N PHE A 236 4.37 18.33 1.20
CA PHE A 236 2.93 18.52 1.33
C PHE A 236 2.42 17.89 2.65
N ILE A 237 2.76 16.62 2.91
CA ILE A 237 2.33 15.93 4.12
C ILE A 237 2.84 16.64 5.37
N MET A 238 4.16 16.88 5.46
CA MET A 238 4.80 17.43 6.65
C MET A 238 4.29 18.83 7.01
N ASN A 239 4.00 19.66 6.00
CA ASN A 239 3.58 21.05 6.17
C ASN A 239 2.07 21.24 6.15
N HIS A 240 1.29 20.16 6.01
CA HIS A 240 -0.16 20.29 5.94
C HIS A 240 -0.73 20.80 7.26
N PRO A 241 -1.52 21.90 7.27
CA PRO A 241 -1.97 22.57 8.49
C PRO A 241 -2.89 21.70 9.36
N ARG A 242 -3.45 20.64 8.78
CA ARG A 242 -4.31 19.69 9.49
C ARG A 242 -3.60 18.39 9.87
N LEU A 243 -2.28 18.27 9.64
CA LEU A 243 -1.52 17.15 10.18
C LEU A 243 -1.31 17.40 11.68
N PRO A 244 -1.82 16.53 12.56
CA PRO A 244 -1.70 16.74 14.01
C PRO A 244 -0.25 16.70 14.49
N GLU A 245 -0.02 17.19 15.71
CA GLU A 245 1.33 17.22 16.30
C GLU A 245 1.96 15.84 16.44
N ASP A 246 1.15 14.82 16.75
CA ASP A 246 1.55 13.42 16.87
C ASP A 246 1.84 12.71 15.55
N LYS A 247 1.63 13.41 14.43
CA LYS A 247 1.91 12.99 13.05
C LYS A 247 1.09 11.81 12.52
N ILE A 248 0.08 11.34 13.23
CA ILE A 248 -0.88 10.38 12.68
C ILE A 248 -1.98 11.16 11.96
N PRO A 249 -2.17 10.99 10.65
CA PRO A 249 -3.13 11.79 9.90
C PRO A 249 -4.57 11.42 10.26
N TYR A 250 -5.49 12.34 10.03
CA TYR A 250 -6.91 12.01 9.87
C TYR A 250 -7.08 11.16 8.62
N TRP A 251 -8.16 10.38 8.54
CA TRP A 251 -8.43 9.49 7.40
C TRP A 251 -8.47 10.21 6.04
N ASP A 252 -8.81 11.50 6.06
CA ASP A 252 -8.73 12.42 4.92
C ASP A 252 -8.32 13.81 5.44
N PHE A 253 -7.38 14.46 4.77
CA PHE A 253 -6.90 15.78 5.18
C PHE A 253 -7.98 16.88 5.09
N ASP A 254 -9.02 16.63 4.30
CA ASP A 254 -10.13 17.57 4.09
C ASP A 254 -11.41 17.13 4.81
N ALA A 255 -11.34 16.11 5.65
CA ALA A 255 -12.51 15.65 6.42
C ALA A 255 -13.14 16.82 7.22
N PRO A 256 -14.48 16.97 7.18
CA PRO A 256 -15.15 18.19 7.62
C PRO A 256 -15.19 18.36 9.14
N GLY A 257 -15.09 17.26 9.89
CA GLY A 257 -15.18 17.26 11.35
C GLY A 257 -13.84 17.43 12.07
N ILE A 258 -12.71 17.67 11.34
CA ILE A 258 -11.42 17.96 11.98
C ILE A 258 -11.55 19.14 12.93
N PRO A 259 -11.06 19.06 14.21
CA PRO A 259 -10.13 18.04 14.73
C PRO A 259 -10.79 16.81 15.38
N ASN A 260 -12.10 16.61 15.28
CA ASN A 260 -12.83 15.49 15.89
C ASN A 260 -13.12 14.35 14.90
N GLU A 261 -12.25 14.16 13.92
CA GLU A 261 -12.35 13.10 12.92
C GLU A 261 -11.51 11.87 13.29
N LEU A 262 -11.84 10.74 12.65
CA LEU A 262 -11.10 9.50 12.78
C LEU A 262 -9.66 9.65 12.29
N ARG A 263 -8.75 9.01 12.99
CA ARG A 263 -7.34 8.92 12.62
C ARG A 263 -7.11 7.66 11.81
N ASP A 264 -6.09 7.67 10.95
CA ASP A 264 -5.72 6.46 10.21
C ASP A 264 -4.31 6.00 10.56
N ALA A 265 -4.23 5.07 11.52
CA ALA A 265 -2.97 4.48 11.97
C ALA A 265 -2.23 3.78 10.83
N SER A 266 -2.97 3.17 9.88
CA SER A 266 -2.37 2.51 8.72
C SER A 266 -1.66 3.50 7.80
N ALA A 267 -2.24 4.68 7.58
CA ALA A 267 -1.58 5.76 6.84
C ALA A 267 -0.35 6.28 7.58
N GLY A 268 -0.44 6.43 8.92
CA GLY A 268 0.70 6.82 9.75
C GLY A 268 1.87 5.85 9.66
N ALA A 269 1.61 4.55 9.76
CA ALA A 269 2.64 3.50 9.66
C ALA A 269 3.30 3.47 8.26
N LEU A 270 2.49 3.57 7.20
CA LEU A 270 2.97 3.64 5.83
C LEU A 270 3.86 4.86 5.59
N MET A 271 3.41 6.04 6.04
CA MET A 271 4.16 7.28 5.90
C MET A 271 5.48 7.22 6.67
N ALA A 272 5.50 6.64 7.89
CA ALA A 272 6.73 6.48 8.67
C ALA A 272 7.77 5.66 7.92
N SER A 273 7.36 4.52 7.34
CA SER A 273 8.25 3.69 6.51
C SER A 273 8.82 4.48 5.33
N ALA A 274 7.96 5.20 4.60
CA ALA A 274 8.35 5.98 3.44
C ALA A 274 9.27 7.16 3.80
N PHE A 275 9.03 7.86 4.90
CA PHE A 275 9.90 8.95 5.38
C PHE A 275 11.28 8.44 5.79
N ILE A 276 11.37 7.29 6.47
CA ILE A 276 12.65 6.68 6.82
C ILE A 276 13.45 6.37 5.55
N GLU A 277 12.83 5.75 4.56
CA GLU A 277 13.51 5.43 3.31
C GLU A 277 13.93 6.70 2.55
N LEU A 278 13.01 7.67 2.40
CA LEU A 278 13.30 8.93 1.69
C LEU A 278 14.45 9.70 2.34
N SER A 279 14.58 9.63 3.66
CA SER A 279 15.67 10.29 4.38
C SER A 279 17.05 9.79 3.97
N GLN A 280 17.15 8.56 3.47
CA GLN A 280 18.44 7.96 3.01
C GLN A 280 18.89 8.50 1.64
N TYR A 281 17.96 9.06 0.87
CA TYR A 281 18.19 9.59 -0.48
C TYR A 281 18.25 11.12 -0.52
N THR A 282 18.07 11.77 0.63
CA THR A 282 18.08 13.22 0.76
C THR A 282 19.10 13.65 1.80
N GLU A 283 19.46 14.93 1.81
CA GLU A 283 20.50 15.46 2.69
C GLU A 283 20.02 16.68 3.49
N GLY A 284 20.86 17.09 4.45
CA GLY A 284 20.67 18.32 5.23
C GLY A 284 19.43 18.30 6.13
N ASP A 285 18.77 19.43 6.24
CA ASP A 285 17.65 19.59 7.16
C ASP A 285 16.39 18.83 6.71
N PHE A 286 16.22 18.63 5.41
CA PHE A 286 15.08 17.88 4.91
C PHE A 286 15.13 16.40 5.30
N SER A 287 16.29 15.77 5.18
CA SER A 287 16.50 14.39 5.66
C SER A 287 16.21 14.25 7.15
N LYS A 288 16.71 15.20 7.97
CA LYS A 288 16.42 15.24 9.42
C LYS A 288 14.92 15.41 9.71
N GLN A 289 14.22 16.25 8.94
CA GLN A 289 12.78 16.44 9.10
C GLN A 289 12.02 15.15 8.79
N CYS A 290 12.37 14.43 7.72
CA CYS A 290 11.78 13.13 7.40
C CYS A 290 11.94 12.15 8.58
N LEU A 291 13.15 12.02 9.12
CA LEU A 291 13.41 11.15 10.27
C LEU A 291 12.63 11.59 11.52
N SER A 292 12.57 12.88 11.80
CA SER A 292 11.84 13.42 12.95
C SER A 292 10.34 13.14 12.87
N VAL A 293 9.74 13.29 11.69
CA VAL A 293 8.32 12.96 11.48
C VAL A 293 8.09 11.46 11.66
N ALA A 294 8.90 10.62 11.04
CA ALA A 294 8.80 9.17 11.16
C ALA A 294 8.98 8.70 12.62
N GLU A 295 9.95 9.26 13.34
CA GLU A 295 10.16 8.95 14.76
C GLU A 295 8.95 9.33 15.61
N THR A 296 8.35 10.49 15.35
CA THR A 296 7.12 10.92 16.05
C THR A 296 5.97 9.95 15.75
N GLN A 297 5.76 9.59 14.46
CA GLN A 297 4.74 8.62 14.06
C GLN A 297 4.93 7.28 14.76
N LEU A 298 6.16 6.74 14.76
CA LEU A 298 6.45 5.45 15.40
C LEU A 298 6.25 5.49 16.92
N LYS A 299 6.65 6.58 17.60
CA LYS A 299 6.40 6.78 19.04
C LYS A 299 4.90 6.82 19.32
N THR A 300 4.14 7.54 18.53
CA THR A 300 2.67 7.62 18.67
C THR A 300 2.02 6.25 18.44
N LEU A 301 2.36 5.56 17.34
CA LEU A 301 1.82 4.23 17.05
C LEU A 301 2.20 3.18 18.10
N SER A 302 3.30 3.40 18.83
CA SER A 302 3.74 2.54 19.94
C SER A 302 3.11 2.92 21.30
N SER A 303 2.30 3.97 21.35
CA SER A 303 1.60 4.38 22.56
C SER A 303 0.38 3.49 22.85
N PRO A 304 -0.12 3.46 24.10
CA PRO A 304 -1.33 2.70 24.44
C PRO A 304 -2.59 3.17 23.71
N GLU A 305 -2.59 4.35 23.11
CA GLU A 305 -3.69 4.84 22.27
C GLU A 305 -3.81 4.00 20.98
N TYR A 306 -2.69 3.71 20.32
CA TYR A 306 -2.67 3.01 19.04
C TYR A 306 -2.20 1.55 19.12
N LEU A 307 -1.29 1.23 20.04
CA LEU A 307 -0.81 -0.13 20.22
C LEU A 307 -1.81 -0.92 21.07
N ALA A 308 -2.32 -2.02 20.55
CA ALA A 308 -3.23 -2.88 21.28
C ALA A 308 -2.50 -3.68 22.37
N GLU A 309 -3.14 -3.83 23.52
CA GLU A 309 -2.64 -4.73 24.56
C GLU A 309 -2.69 -6.20 24.08
N PRO A 310 -1.69 -7.03 24.42
CA PRO A 310 -1.68 -8.45 24.07
C PRO A 310 -2.97 -9.14 24.46
N GLY A 311 -3.56 -9.91 23.53
CA GLY A 311 -4.81 -10.64 23.75
C GLY A 311 -6.09 -9.82 23.55
N THR A 312 -5.97 -8.50 23.28
CA THR A 312 -7.08 -7.62 22.90
C THR A 312 -7.13 -7.40 21.40
N ASN A 313 -8.07 -6.57 20.93
CA ASN A 313 -8.18 -6.11 19.54
C ASN A 313 -8.16 -7.26 18.50
N CYS A 314 -8.77 -8.40 18.83
CA CYS A 314 -8.69 -9.63 18.02
C CYS A 314 -7.26 -10.04 17.64
N ASN A 315 -6.24 -9.61 18.40
CA ASN A 315 -4.80 -9.72 18.14
C ASN A 315 -4.29 -8.97 16.90
N PHE A 316 -4.98 -7.94 16.42
CA PHE A 316 -4.35 -6.93 15.56
C PHE A 316 -3.46 -6.01 16.41
N ILE A 317 -2.31 -5.63 15.83
CA ILE A 317 -1.26 -4.88 16.55
C ILE A 317 -1.68 -3.43 16.77
N LEU A 318 -2.24 -2.79 15.76
CA LEU A 318 -2.67 -1.40 15.81
C LEU A 318 -4.19 -1.27 15.91
N LYS A 319 -4.62 -0.19 16.53
CA LYS A 319 -6.00 0.32 16.59
C LYS A 319 -6.12 1.56 15.71
N HIS A 320 -7.35 2.00 15.45
CA HIS A 320 -7.68 3.26 14.79
C HIS A 320 -7.21 3.34 13.34
N SER A 321 -7.40 2.26 12.59
CA SER A 321 -7.24 2.27 11.12
C SER A 321 -8.57 2.48 10.42
N VAL A 322 -8.55 3.15 9.26
CA VAL A 322 -9.76 3.44 8.46
C VAL A 322 -9.64 2.86 7.07
N GLY A 323 -10.39 1.78 6.79
CA GLY A 323 -10.41 1.14 5.48
C GLY A 323 -11.14 1.98 4.43
N ASN A 324 -12.47 2.12 4.59
CA ASN A 324 -13.32 2.88 3.67
C ASN A 324 -14.44 3.59 4.45
N ASN A 325 -14.20 4.81 4.87
CA ASN A 325 -15.17 5.59 5.65
C ASN A 325 -16.45 5.92 4.87
N PRO A 326 -16.41 6.39 3.60
CA PRO A 326 -17.62 6.59 2.80
C PRO A 326 -18.47 5.33 2.65
N GLY A 327 -17.85 4.18 2.49
CA GLY A 327 -18.50 2.86 2.39
C GLY A 327 -18.87 2.26 3.74
N LYS A 328 -18.56 2.91 4.87
CA LYS A 328 -18.77 2.41 6.25
C LYS A 328 -18.22 1.00 6.46
N ALA A 329 -17.08 0.71 5.83
CA ALA A 329 -16.39 -0.57 5.89
C ALA A 329 -15.01 -0.40 6.53
N GLU A 330 -14.74 -1.22 7.55
CA GLU A 330 -13.46 -1.24 8.26
C GLU A 330 -13.10 0.15 8.80
N VAL A 331 -14.04 0.73 9.57
CA VAL A 331 -13.94 2.09 10.10
C VAL A 331 -13.58 2.01 11.57
N ASP A 332 -12.47 2.63 11.96
CA ASP A 332 -11.94 2.66 13.33
C ASP A 332 -11.69 1.24 13.88
N VAL A 333 -10.85 0.49 13.18
CA VAL A 333 -10.51 -0.91 13.47
C VAL A 333 -9.04 -1.07 13.82
#